data_0afa38a7d13bbb31429b1ec0f89ea749
#
_entry.id   0afa38a7d13bbb31429b1ec0f89ea749
#
_cell.length_a   1.000
_cell.length_b   1.000
_cell.length_c   1.000
_cell.angle_alpha   90.00
_cell.angle_beta   90.00
_cell.angle_gamma   90.00
#
_symmetry.space_group_name_H-M   'P 1'
#
loop_
_entity.id
_entity.type
_entity.pdbx_description
1 polymer ?
#
loop_
_entity_poly.entity_id
_entity_poly.type
_entity_poly.pdbx_seq_one_letter_code
_entity_poly.pdbx_strand_id
1 'polypeptide(L)'
;LIEDLYNSGIIIINVIKKEGQVNCANLIIKKSPSEFIFWIDLFDGTQMINIVSYINFIETISSQRPVDINFGRGRYFYKYSNFAPKFHLLYGMYIFSNIWQKLRFIIFEELKGFAKLVYRKLKK
;
A
#
# COMPACT_ATOMS: atom_id res chain seq x y z
N LEU A 1 17.02 5.37 7.38
CA LEU A 1 16.57 4.53 6.23
C LEU A 1 15.62 5.30 5.30
N ILE A 2 14.44 5.80 5.77
CA ILE A 2 13.50 6.54 4.89
C ILE A 2 14.15 7.82 4.38
N GLU A 3 14.83 8.56 5.22
CA GLU A 3 15.56 9.77 4.87
C GLU A 3 16.64 9.50 3.81
N ASP A 4 17.43 8.44 3.97
CA ASP A 4 18.46 8.06 3.01
C ASP A 4 17.86 7.71 1.63
N LEU A 5 16.73 6.99 1.63
CA LEU A 5 15.99 6.65 0.41
C LEU A 5 15.34 7.87 -0.25
N TYR A 6 14.89 8.85 0.53
CA TYR A 6 14.39 10.11 0.02
C TYR A 6 15.51 10.94 -0.60
N ASN A 7 16.64 11.09 0.09
CA ASN A 7 17.79 11.84 -0.39
C ASN A 7 18.42 11.22 -1.65
N SER A 8 18.33 9.89 -1.79
CA SER A 8 18.76 9.19 -3.01
C SER A 8 17.74 9.25 -4.17
N GLY A 9 16.58 9.87 -3.97
CA GLY A 9 15.52 9.98 -4.97
C GLY A 9 14.75 8.67 -5.24
N ILE A 10 14.93 7.66 -4.39
CA ILE A 10 14.18 6.39 -4.48
C ILE A 10 12.77 6.55 -3.90
N ILE A 11 12.61 7.37 -2.86
CA ILE A 11 11.31 7.70 -2.29
C ILE A 11 10.89 9.10 -2.72
N ILE A 12 9.65 9.22 -3.16
CA ILE A 12 8.95 10.48 -3.40
C ILE A 12 7.90 10.63 -2.30
N ILE A 13 7.82 11.81 -1.72
CA ILE A 13 6.77 12.15 -0.76
C ILE A 13 5.80 13.10 -1.46
N ASN A 14 4.60 12.59 -1.77
CA ASN A 14 3.52 13.37 -2.33
C ASN A 14 2.59 13.85 -1.20
N VAL A 15 2.34 15.15 -1.13
CA VAL A 15 1.64 15.76 0.01
C VAL A 15 0.50 16.66 -0.47
N ILE A 16 -0.68 16.47 0.12
CA ILE A 16 -1.79 17.43 0.02
C ILE A 16 -1.89 18.23 1.33
N LYS A 17 -1.89 19.54 1.19
CA LYS A 17 -2.10 20.47 2.30
C LYS A 17 -3.41 21.24 2.11
N LYS A 18 -4.14 21.42 3.21
CA LYS A 18 -5.29 22.29 3.29
C LYS A 18 -5.07 23.26 4.47
N GLU A 19 -5.21 24.55 4.23
CA GLU A 19 -5.04 25.60 5.26
C GLU A 19 -3.71 25.50 6.01
N GLY A 20 -2.62 25.14 5.28
CA GLY A 20 -1.28 24.98 5.83
C GLY A 20 -1.00 23.66 6.55
N GLN A 21 -2.02 22.84 6.80
CA GLN A 21 -1.89 21.53 7.45
C GLN A 21 -1.78 20.40 6.42
N VAL A 22 -0.99 19.37 6.75
CA VAL A 22 -0.89 18.15 5.92
C VAL A 22 -2.10 17.27 6.18
N ASN A 23 -2.94 17.07 5.15
CA ASN A 23 -4.13 16.23 5.25
C ASN A 23 -3.91 14.85 4.60
N CYS A 24 -2.99 14.75 3.65
CA CYS A 24 -2.59 13.49 3.05
C CYS A 24 -1.11 13.50 2.70
N ALA A 25 -0.43 12.39 2.94
CA ALA A 25 0.93 12.15 2.47
C ALA A 25 1.04 10.71 1.94
N ASN A 26 1.57 10.55 0.74
CA ASN A 26 1.89 9.26 0.18
C ASN A 26 3.40 9.10 0.07
N LEU A 27 3.92 7.99 0.59
CA LEU A 27 5.29 7.58 0.32
C LEU A 27 5.28 6.65 -0.89
N ILE A 28 5.97 7.07 -1.93
CA ILE A 28 5.96 6.41 -3.24
C ILE A 28 7.38 5.97 -3.55
N ILE A 29 7.57 4.68 -3.84
CA ILE A 29 8.85 4.14 -4.28
C ILE A 29 8.95 4.30 -5.79
N LYS A 30 9.99 4.97 -6.26
CA LYS A 30 10.36 5.06 -7.66
C LYS A 30 11.31 3.93 -8.00
N LYS A 31 10.82 2.90 -8.69
CA LYS A 31 11.65 1.77 -9.16
C LYS A 31 12.46 2.10 -10.40
N SER A 32 11.86 2.87 -11.30
CA SER A 32 12.47 3.35 -12.53
C SER A 32 11.87 4.70 -12.92
N PRO A 33 12.31 5.36 -13.98
CA PRO A 33 11.67 6.58 -14.45
C PRO A 33 10.17 6.44 -14.75
N SER A 34 9.70 5.24 -15.11
CA SER A 34 8.31 4.96 -15.51
C SER A 34 7.57 4.01 -14.56
N GLU A 35 8.21 3.49 -13.50
CA GLU A 35 7.57 2.57 -12.55
C GLU A 35 7.53 3.15 -11.13
N PHE A 36 6.34 3.18 -10.54
CA PHE A 36 6.10 3.73 -9.21
C PHE A 36 5.25 2.78 -8.37
N ILE A 37 5.52 2.73 -7.06
CA ILE A 37 4.76 1.93 -6.10
C ILE A 37 4.25 2.85 -4.99
N PHE A 38 2.95 2.95 -4.81
CA PHE A 38 2.36 3.55 -3.62
C PHE A 38 2.58 2.60 -2.44
N TRP A 39 3.48 2.98 -1.55
CA TRP A 39 3.95 2.13 -0.45
C TRP A 39 3.19 2.37 0.84
N ILE A 40 3.10 3.62 1.27
CA ILE A 40 2.44 4.03 2.52
C ILE A 40 1.54 5.23 2.24
N ASP A 41 0.31 5.17 2.72
CA ASP A 41 -0.65 6.25 2.67
C ASP A 41 -0.98 6.70 4.09
N LEU A 42 -0.77 7.97 4.36
CA LEU A 42 -1.12 8.65 5.59
C LEU A 42 -2.15 9.74 5.27
N PHE A 43 -3.31 9.72 5.90
CA PHE A 43 -4.34 10.72 5.70
C PHE A 43 -5.19 10.91 6.96
N ASP A 44 -5.80 12.07 7.10
CA ASP A 44 -6.55 12.50 8.27
C ASP A 44 -7.95 11.88 8.40
N GLY A 45 -8.32 10.95 7.52
CA GLY A 45 -9.64 10.34 7.45
C GLY A 45 -10.65 11.12 6.61
N THR A 46 -10.28 12.25 6.04
CA THR A 46 -11.13 13.00 5.09
C THR A 46 -11.46 12.11 3.89
N GLN A 47 -12.74 11.99 3.60
CA GLN A 47 -13.23 11.10 2.56
C GLN A 47 -12.58 11.42 1.20
N MET A 48 -12.04 10.39 0.56
CA MET A 48 -11.46 10.43 -0.79
C MET A 48 -10.18 11.27 -0.97
N ILE A 49 -9.61 11.88 0.07
CA ILE A 49 -8.41 12.72 -0.09
C ILE A 49 -7.20 11.94 -0.62
N ASN A 50 -7.08 10.68 -0.25
CA ASN A 50 -6.05 9.79 -0.77
C ASN A 50 -6.22 9.52 -2.27
N ILE A 51 -7.46 9.41 -2.77
CA ILE A 51 -7.76 9.22 -4.19
C ILE A 51 -7.38 10.48 -4.98
N VAL A 52 -7.73 11.66 -4.47
CA VAL A 52 -7.32 12.94 -5.07
C VAL A 52 -5.81 13.03 -5.13
N SER A 53 -5.12 12.63 -4.06
CA SER A 53 -3.66 12.59 -4.02
C SER A 53 -3.05 11.68 -5.08
N TYR A 54 -3.63 10.50 -5.29
CA TYR A 54 -3.20 9.57 -6.35
C TYR A 54 -3.39 10.16 -7.74
N ILE A 55 -4.58 10.72 -8.01
CA ILE A 55 -4.89 11.33 -9.31
C ILE A 55 -3.91 12.45 -9.62
N ASN A 56 -3.71 13.39 -8.71
CA ASN A 56 -2.79 14.50 -8.90
C ASN A 56 -1.35 14.04 -9.17
N PHE A 57 -0.88 13.04 -8.42
CA PHE A 57 0.45 12.48 -8.66
C PHE A 57 0.55 11.82 -10.03
N ILE A 58 -0.44 10.97 -10.39
CA ILE A 58 -0.47 10.26 -11.66
C ILE A 58 -0.51 11.23 -12.84
N GLU A 59 -1.37 12.24 -12.80
CA GLU A 59 -1.47 13.28 -13.83
C GLU A 59 -0.13 14.01 -14.02
N THR A 60 0.53 14.36 -12.91
CA THR A 60 1.82 15.04 -12.94
C THR A 60 2.89 14.21 -13.64
N ILE A 61 3.01 12.92 -13.30
CA ILE A 61 4.08 12.06 -13.83
C ILE A 61 3.77 11.50 -15.22
N SER A 62 2.49 11.30 -15.56
CA SER A 62 2.06 10.75 -16.85
C SER A 62 1.98 11.80 -17.96
N SER A 63 2.07 13.09 -17.63
CA SER A 63 2.01 14.19 -18.60
C SER A 63 3.12 14.12 -19.67
N GLN A 64 4.25 13.50 -19.35
CA GLN A 64 5.42 13.44 -20.25
C GLN A 64 5.60 12.06 -20.91
N ARG A 65 5.08 10.98 -20.30
CA ARG A 65 5.27 9.59 -20.76
C ARG A 65 4.30 8.63 -20.09
N PRO A 66 4.02 7.46 -20.70
CA PRO A 66 3.30 6.40 -20.03
C PRO A 66 4.04 5.92 -18.78
N VAL A 67 3.29 5.60 -17.72
CA VAL A 67 3.84 5.14 -16.44
C VAL A 67 3.08 3.92 -15.93
N ASP A 68 3.79 3.03 -15.25
CA ASP A 68 3.23 1.90 -14.54
C ASP A 68 3.10 2.23 -13.05
N ILE A 69 1.89 2.10 -12.52
CA ILE A 69 1.58 2.39 -11.13
C ILE A 69 1.16 1.12 -10.41
N ASN A 70 1.88 0.80 -9.35
CA ASN A 70 1.53 -0.28 -8.44
C ASN A 70 0.89 0.32 -7.18
N PHE A 71 -0.39 0.05 -6.96
CA PHE A 71 -1.14 0.50 -5.77
C PHE A 71 -0.94 -0.39 -4.54
N GLY A 72 0.11 -1.20 -4.51
CA GLY A 72 0.42 -2.08 -3.39
C GLY A 72 -0.61 -3.21 -3.22
N ARG A 73 -0.55 -3.85 -2.06
CA ARG A 73 -1.39 -5.02 -1.74
C ARG A 73 -2.84 -4.62 -1.41
N GLY A 74 -3.74 -5.58 -1.59
CA GLY A 74 -5.13 -5.50 -1.17
C GLY A 74 -6.09 -5.11 -2.27
N ARG A 75 -7.29 -5.71 -2.16
CA ARG A 75 -8.41 -5.48 -3.08
C ARG A 75 -9.38 -4.48 -2.44
N TYR A 76 -9.01 -3.23 -2.40
CA TYR A 76 -9.89 -2.18 -1.88
C TYR A 76 -10.81 -1.66 -2.98
N PHE A 77 -12.10 -1.46 -2.65
CA PHE A 77 -13.13 -1.03 -3.60
C PHE A 77 -12.72 0.21 -4.40
N TYR A 78 -12.11 1.21 -3.77
CA TYR A 78 -11.69 2.45 -4.43
C TYR A 78 -10.67 2.22 -5.57
N LYS A 79 -9.87 1.16 -5.51
CA LYS A 79 -8.91 0.83 -6.57
C LYS A 79 -9.60 0.39 -7.85
N TYR A 80 -10.72 -0.33 -7.74
CA TYR A 80 -11.50 -0.79 -8.89
C TYR A 80 -12.33 0.31 -9.49
N SER A 81 -13.00 1.09 -8.63
CA SER A 81 -13.95 2.10 -9.07
C SER A 81 -13.27 3.28 -9.75
N ASN A 82 -12.00 3.56 -9.42
CA ASN A 82 -11.33 4.76 -9.91
C ASN A 82 -10.22 4.49 -10.93
N PHE A 83 -9.60 3.31 -10.93
CA PHE A 83 -8.35 3.11 -11.69
C PHE A 83 -8.37 1.91 -12.65
N ALA A 84 -9.45 1.11 -12.70
CA ALA A 84 -9.56 -0.09 -13.54
C ALA A 84 -8.25 -0.93 -13.61
N PRO A 85 -7.65 -1.32 -12.46
CA PRO A 85 -6.32 -1.89 -12.42
C PRO A 85 -6.26 -3.32 -12.94
N LYS A 86 -5.11 -3.73 -13.45
CA LYS A 86 -4.78 -5.14 -13.63
C LYS A 86 -4.37 -5.77 -12.31
N PHE A 87 -4.76 -7.02 -12.07
CA PHE A 87 -4.45 -7.74 -10.84
C PHE A 87 -3.40 -8.80 -11.08
N HIS A 88 -2.44 -8.85 -10.16
CA HIS A 88 -1.46 -9.92 -10.07
C HIS A 88 -1.68 -10.70 -8.76
N LEU A 89 -1.77 -12.02 -8.85
CA LEU A 89 -1.82 -12.88 -7.68
C LEU A 89 -0.42 -12.93 -7.04
N LEU A 90 -0.36 -12.63 -5.76
CA LEU A 90 0.85 -12.76 -4.97
C LEU A 90 0.78 -14.04 -4.15
N TYR A 91 1.73 -14.93 -4.35
CA TYR A 91 1.86 -16.17 -3.60
C TYR A 91 2.93 -15.98 -2.52
N GLY A 92 2.59 -16.35 -1.28
CA GLY A 92 3.56 -16.49 -0.21
C GLY A 92 4.10 -17.92 -0.19
N MET A 93 5.41 -18.07 -0.10
CA MET A 93 6.05 -19.36 0.11
C MET A 93 6.72 -19.37 1.47
N TYR A 94 6.47 -20.43 2.24
CA TYR A 94 7.12 -20.65 3.53
C TYR A 94 8.02 -21.87 3.43
N ILE A 95 9.29 -21.70 3.76
CA ILE A 95 10.28 -22.78 3.79
C ILE A 95 10.61 -23.09 5.24
N PHE A 96 10.44 -24.33 5.64
CA PHE A 96 10.71 -24.78 7.00
C PHE A 96 11.92 -25.72 7.00
N SER A 97 12.84 -25.54 7.93
CA SER A 97 14.01 -26.39 8.08
C SER A 97 13.68 -27.78 8.68
N ASN A 98 12.55 -27.89 9.39
CA ASN A 98 12.08 -29.15 9.97
C ASN A 98 10.56 -29.14 10.18
N ILE A 99 10.02 -30.34 10.45
CA ILE A 99 8.59 -30.57 10.65
C ILE A 99 8.03 -29.80 11.86
N TRP A 100 8.81 -29.61 12.92
CA TRP A 100 8.37 -28.92 14.13
C TRP A 100 8.12 -27.43 13.88
N GLN A 101 8.95 -26.79 13.08
CA GLN A 101 8.73 -25.40 12.67
C GLN A 101 7.45 -25.27 11.84
N LYS A 102 7.20 -26.21 10.91
CA LYS A 102 5.97 -26.26 10.13
C LYS A 102 4.74 -26.38 11.03
N LEU A 103 4.75 -27.30 11.97
CA LEU A 103 3.63 -27.52 12.90
C LEU A 103 3.37 -26.28 13.79
N ARG A 104 4.40 -25.68 14.34
CA ARG A 104 4.27 -24.43 15.12
C ARG A 104 3.66 -23.31 14.30
N PHE A 105 4.09 -23.16 13.05
CA PHE A 105 3.55 -22.15 12.14
C PHE A 105 2.06 -22.39 11.85
N ILE A 106 1.66 -23.63 11.55
CA ILE A 106 0.26 -23.95 11.28
C ILE A 106 -0.60 -23.66 12.52
N ILE A 107 -0.19 -24.09 13.71
CA ILE A 107 -0.92 -23.82 14.95
C ILE A 107 -1.04 -22.31 15.19
N PHE A 108 0.02 -21.55 14.96
CA PHE A 108 0.01 -20.10 15.13
C PHE A 108 -0.95 -19.41 14.17
N GLU A 109 -0.98 -19.79 12.89
CA GLU A 109 -1.90 -19.21 11.90
C GLU A 109 -3.37 -19.56 12.19
N GLU A 110 -3.66 -20.77 12.66
CA GLU A 110 -5.01 -21.17 13.09
C GLU A 110 -5.46 -20.36 14.32
N LEU A 111 -4.61 -20.22 15.34
CA LEU A 111 -4.92 -19.41 16.52
C LEU A 111 -5.15 -17.94 16.16
N LYS A 112 -4.37 -17.39 15.26
CA LYS A 112 -4.53 -16.02 14.76
C LYS A 112 -5.84 -15.85 13.97
N GLY A 113 -6.23 -16.85 13.18
CA GLY A 113 -7.52 -16.91 12.50
C GLY A 113 -8.68 -16.90 13.50
N PHE A 114 -8.61 -17.74 14.52
CA PHE A 114 -9.61 -17.81 15.58
C PHE A 114 -9.73 -16.50 16.37
N ALA A 115 -8.61 -15.91 16.77
CA ALA A 115 -8.57 -14.63 17.48
C ALA A 115 -9.24 -13.50 16.67
N LYS A 116 -9.03 -13.46 15.34
CA LYS A 116 -9.71 -12.50 14.46
C LYS A 116 -11.22 -12.71 14.41
N LEU A 117 -11.68 -13.96 14.41
CA LEU A 117 -13.12 -14.27 14.43
C LEU A 117 -13.78 -13.82 15.73
N VAL A 118 -13.15 -14.11 16.87
CA VAL A 118 -13.62 -13.67 18.20
C VAL A 118 -13.67 -12.15 18.26
N TYR A 119 -12.62 -11.47 17.86
CA TYR A 119 -12.56 -10.01 17.85
C TYR A 119 -13.68 -9.38 17.02
N ARG A 120 -13.97 -9.95 15.83
CA ARG A 120 -15.07 -9.47 14.98
C ARG A 120 -16.45 -9.66 15.59
N LYS A 121 -16.65 -10.74 16.38
CA LYS A 121 -17.93 -10.98 17.09
C LYS A 121 -18.12 -10.05 18.28
N LEU A 122 -17.05 -9.68 18.97
CA LEU A 122 -17.11 -8.79 20.13
C LEU A 122 -17.30 -7.31 19.73
N LYS A 123 -17.01 -6.95 18.47
CA LYS A 123 -17.12 -5.59 17.96
C LYS A 123 -18.48 -5.29 17.28
N LYS A 124 -19.40 -6.25 17.25
CA LYS A 124 -20.80 -6.08 16.85
C LYS A 124 -21.68 -5.86 18.06
#